data_c68e711d8850af9d5890d229b10c4771
#
_entry.id   c68e711d8850af9d5890d229b10c4771
#
_cell.length_a   1.000
_cell.length_b   1.000
_cell.length_c   1.000
_cell.angle_alpha   90.00
_cell.angle_beta   90.00
_cell.angle_gamma   90.00
#
_symmetry.space_group_name_H-M   'P 1'
#
loop_
_entity.id
_entity.type
_entity.pdbx_description
1 polymer ?
#
loop_
_entity_poly.entity_id
_entity_poly.type
_entity_poly.pdbx_seq_one_letter_code
_entity_poly.pdbx_strand_id
1 'polypeptide(L)'
;MLFRSEAAMWAGHRKLDNLVVIVDNNNLQIDGEIDKVCSPYPIDKKFEAFNFHTIVIDGNDFDQIRAAFEEAKKTKGQPTAIIAKTIKGKGVSFMENEAGWHGKAPNDEQYEIAMKDLEKAGEALCQK
;
A
#
# COMPACT_ATOMS: atom_id res chain seq x y z
N MET A 1 -8.64 10.91 8.00
CA MET A 1 -9.12 9.67 7.33
C MET A 1 -10.57 9.87 6.96
N LEU A 2 -10.91 9.88 5.68
CA LEU A 2 -12.30 9.96 5.24
C LEU A 2 -13.00 8.63 5.57
N PHE A 3 -14.18 8.71 6.19
CA PHE A 3 -15.01 7.54 6.42
C PHE A 3 -15.39 6.92 5.08
N ARG A 4 -15.01 5.66 4.87
CA ARG A 4 -15.34 4.86 3.69
C ARG A 4 -16.09 3.59 4.05
N SER A 5 -16.44 3.44 5.33
CA SER A 5 -17.12 2.23 5.84
C SER A 5 -18.48 2.04 5.20
N GLU A 6 -19.24 3.10 4.97
CA GLU A 6 -20.54 3.04 4.30
C GLU A 6 -20.39 2.56 2.85
N ALA A 7 -19.37 3.06 2.14
CA ALA A 7 -19.07 2.61 0.78
C ALA A 7 -18.63 1.14 0.76
N ALA A 8 -17.84 0.70 1.75
CA ALA A 8 -17.42 -0.70 1.87
C ALA A 8 -18.62 -1.62 2.17
N MET A 9 -19.48 -1.26 3.13
CA MET A 9 -20.70 -2.01 3.42
C MET A 9 -21.58 -2.15 2.19
N TRP A 10 -21.78 -1.05 1.46
CA TRP A 10 -22.60 -1.05 0.26
C TRP A 10 -22.00 -1.93 -0.84
N ALA A 11 -20.68 -1.82 -1.08
CA ALA A 11 -19.98 -2.60 -2.08
C ALA A 11 -20.07 -4.12 -1.79
N GLY A 12 -19.86 -4.52 -0.52
CA GLY A 12 -20.02 -5.92 -0.10
C GLY A 12 -21.46 -6.41 -0.22
N HIS A 13 -22.44 -5.60 0.21
CA HIS A 13 -23.86 -5.91 0.05
C HIS A 13 -24.26 -6.12 -1.42
N ARG A 14 -23.78 -5.24 -2.30
CA ARG A 14 -24.03 -5.30 -3.75
C ARG A 14 -23.19 -6.34 -4.49
N LYS A 15 -22.26 -7.01 -3.79
CA LYS A 15 -21.37 -8.03 -4.34
C LYS A 15 -20.62 -7.54 -5.59
N LEU A 16 -20.01 -6.34 -5.49
CA LEU A 16 -19.32 -5.70 -6.61
C LEU A 16 -18.00 -6.44 -6.91
N ASP A 17 -18.08 -7.54 -7.61
CA ASP A 17 -16.93 -8.42 -7.91
C ASP A 17 -15.97 -7.87 -8.99
N ASN A 18 -16.27 -6.72 -9.54
CA ASN A 18 -15.40 -5.93 -10.41
C ASN A 18 -14.73 -4.75 -9.67
N LEU A 19 -14.94 -4.62 -8.36
CA LEU A 19 -14.30 -3.58 -7.53
C LEU A 19 -13.06 -4.16 -6.84
N VAL A 20 -11.93 -3.50 -7.02
CA VAL A 20 -10.70 -3.74 -6.27
C VAL A 20 -10.33 -2.49 -5.50
N VAL A 21 -10.19 -2.62 -4.18
CA VAL A 21 -9.71 -1.56 -3.29
C VAL A 21 -8.27 -1.87 -2.91
N ILE A 22 -7.37 -0.93 -3.10
CA ILE A 22 -5.97 -1.06 -2.70
C ILE A 22 -5.73 -0.17 -1.48
N VAL A 23 -5.19 -0.75 -0.43
CA VAL A 23 -4.75 -0.04 0.77
C VAL A 23 -3.23 0.02 0.75
N ASP A 24 -2.67 1.22 0.54
CA ASP A 24 -1.26 1.49 0.76
C ASP A 24 -0.99 1.56 2.27
N ASN A 25 -0.53 0.45 2.81
CA ASN A 25 -0.29 0.28 4.24
C ASN A 25 1.20 0.43 4.57
N ASN A 26 1.69 1.66 4.56
CA ASN A 26 3.09 2.00 4.85
C ASN A 26 3.40 2.22 6.34
N ASN A 27 2.46 1.93 7.23
CA ASN A 27 2.58 2.05 8.68
C ASN A 27 2.89 3.48 9.21
N LEU A 28 2.78 4.50 8.36
CA LEU A 28 3.05 5.88 8.74
C LEU A 28 1.85 6.79 8.45
N GLN A 29 1.79 7.87 9.18
CA GLN A 29 0.95 9.03 8.91
C GLN A 29 1.77 10.32 9.18
N ILE A 30 1.18 11.49 8.96
CA ILE A 30 1.86 12.78 9.09
C ILE A 30 2.60 12.92 10.43
N ASP A 31 1.99 12.48 11.53
CA ASP A 31 2.48 12.67 12.91
C ASP A 31 3.38 11.52 13.40
N GLY A 32 3.63 10.48 12.59
CA GLY A 32 4.52 9.38 12.93
C GLY A 32 3.96 7.98 12.63
N GLU A 33 4.40 6.99 13.39
CA GLU A 33 3.94 5.61 13.27
C GLU A 33 2.44 5.50 13.56
N ILE A 34 1.72 4.81 12.68
CA ILE A 34 0.25 4.74 12.72
C ILE A 34 -0.27 4.10 14.01
N ASP A 35 0.46 3.14 14.58
CA ASP A 35 0.09 2.46 15.83
C ASP A 35 0.21 3.37 17.05
N LYS A 36 1.12 4.35 16.99
CA LYS A 36 1.32 5.30 18.09
C LYS A 36 0.34 6.48 18.05
N VAL A 37 -0.15 6.81 16.86
CA VAL A 37 -1.05 7.97 16.70
C VAL A 37 -2.51 7.55 16.69
N CYS A 38 -2.91 6.67 15.75
CA CYS A 38 -4.27 6.12 15.70
C CYS A 38 -4.27 4.84 14.84
N SER A 39 -4.18 3.68 15.48
CA SER A 39 -4.09 2.40 14.78
C SER A 39 -5.38 2.06 14.02
N PRO A 40 -5.31 1.82 12.70
CA PRO A 40 -6.43 1.31 11.91
C PRO A 40 -6.54 -0.21 11.94
N TYR A 41 -5.61 -0.91 12.59
CA TYR A 41 -5.51 -2.36 12.55
C TYR A 41 -6.63 -3.07 13.35
N PRO A 42 -6.97 -4.31 13.00
CA PRO A 42 -6.55 -5.04 11.80
C PRO A 42 -7.36 -4.59 10.57
N ILE A 43 -6.67 -4.14 9.51
CA ILE A 43 -7.34 -3.58 8.31
C ILE A 43 -8.01 -4.69 7.50
N ASP A 44 -7.33 -5.81 7.30
CA ASP A 44 -7.81 -6.99 6.58
C ASP A 44 -9.13 -7.49 7.18
N LYS A 45 -9.20 -7.68 8.49
CA LYS A 45 -10.40 -8.15 9.19
C LYS A 45 -11.58 -7.19 9.09
N LYS A 46 -11.31 -5.88 9.01
CA LYS A 46 -12.36 -4.88 8.80
C LYS A 46 -12.98 -5.00 7.40
N PHE A 47 -12.16 -5.22 6.37
CA PHE A 47 -12.68 -5.46 5.02
C PHE A 47 -13.40 -6.82 4.92
N GLU A 48 -12.88 -7.88 5.54
CA GLU A 48 -13.56 -9.17 5.62
C GLU A 48 -14.95 -9.03 6.25
N ALA A 49 -15.08 -8.25 7.33
CA ALA A 49 -16.38 -7.99 7.97
C ALA A 49 -17.38 -7.26 7.06
N PHE A 50 -16.90 -6.54 6.04
CA PHE A 50 -17.72 -5.95 4.98
C PHE A 50 -17.93 -6.88 3.78
N ASN A 51 -17.63 -8.18 3.90
CA ASN A 51 -17.74 -9.19 2.85
C ASN A 51 -16.81 -8.94 1.64
N PHE A 52 -15.62 -8.40 1.85
CA PHE A 52 -14.56 -8.36 0.85
C PHE A 52 -13.73 -9.64 0.91
N HIS A 53 -13.27 -10.09 -0.24
CA HIS A 53 -12.11 -10.97 -0.33
C HIS A 53 -10.86 -10.15 -0.04
N THR A 54 -10.03 -10.57 0.95
CA THR A 54 -8.85 -9.80 1.34
C THR A 54 -7.57 -10.53 0.97
N ILE A 55 -6.62 -9.80 0.39
CA ILE A 55 -5.31 -10.29 -0.01
C ILE A 55 -4.26 -9.36 0.63
N VAL A 56 -3.35 -9.94 1.41
CA VAL A 56 -2.26 -9.19 2.05
C VAL A 56 -0.95 -9.50 1.32
N ILE A 57 -0.27 -8.47 0.83
CA ILE A 57 0.94 -8.61 0.03
C ILE A 57 2.07 -7.69 0.52
N ASP A 58 3.31 -7.99 0.11
CA ASP A 58 4.36 -6.99 0.03
C ASP A 58 4.07 -6.08 -1.18
N GLY A 59 3.73 -4.82 -0.90
CA GLY A 59 3.37 -3.83 -1.91
C GLY A 59 4.55 -3.28 -2.71
N ASN A 60 5.78 -3.71 -2.40
CA ASN A 60 6.99 -3.41 -3.17
C ASN A 60 7.48 -4.61 -4.00
N ASP A 61 6.78 -5.74 -3.96
CA ASP A 61 7.07 -6.96 -4.74
C ASP A 61 6.13 -7.05 -5.96
N PHE A 62 6.66 -6.90 -7.16
CA PHE A 62 5.88 -6.92 -8.41
C PHE A 62 5.22 -8.28 -8.69
N ASP A 63 5.84 -9.40 -8.28
CA ASP A 63 5.25 -10.72 -8.49
C ASP A 63 4.04 -10.94 -7.58
N GLN A 64 4.13 -10.50 -6.32
CA GLN A 64 2.99 -10.52 -5.41
C GLN A 64 1.87 -9.57 -5.86
N ILE A 65 2.20 -8.37 -6.34
CA ILE A 65 1.22 -7.44 -6.90
C ILE A 65 0.49 -8.09 -8.08
N ARG A 66 1.23 -8.68 -9.03
CA ARG A 66 0.65 -9.36 -10.20
C ARG A 66 -0.27 -10.52 -9.77
N ALA A 67 0.21 -11.37 -8.85
CA ALA A 67 -0.57 -12.49 -8.34
C ALA A 67 -1.88 -12.04 -7.68
N ALA A 68 -1.83 -10.97 -6.87
CA ALA A 68 -3.01 -10.41 -6.22
C ALA A 68 -4.06 -9.90 -7.22
N PHE A 69 -3.64 -9.24 -8.30
CA PHE A 69 -4.57 -8.82 -9.34
C PHE A 69 -5.16 -9.99 -10.13
N GLU A 70 -4.37 -11.04 -10.42
CA GLU A 70 -4.89 -12.24 -11.07
C GLU A 70 -5.87 -13.00 -10.17
N GLU A 71 -5.67 -13.00 -8.85
CA GLU A 71 -6.62 -13.56 -7.88
C GLU A 71 -7.89 -12.71 -7.82
N ALA A 72 -7.77 -11.39 -7.76
CA ALA A 72 -8.91 -10.47 -7.76
C ALA A 72 -9.80 -10.64 -8.99
N LYS A 73 -9.24 -10.83 -10.19
CA LYS A 73 -9.99 -11.09 -11.43
C LYS A 73 -10.84 -12.37 -11.36
N LYS A 74 -10.35 -13.39 -10.64
CA LYS A 74 -11.02 -14.67 -10.47
C LYS A 74 -12.07 -14.65 -9.35
N THR A 75 -11.97 -13.71 -8.41
CA THR A 75 -12.91 -13.55 -7.31
C THR A 75 -14.28 -13.10 -7.83
N LYS A 76 -15.33 -13.85 -7.49
CA LYS A 76 -16.71 -13.57 -7.92
C LYS A 76 -17.66 -13.48 -6.74
N GLY A 77 -18.68 -12.62 -6.91
CA GLY A 77 -19.74 -12.43 -5.91
C GLY A 77 -19.32 -11.62 -4.68
N GLN A 78 -18.14 -11.02 -4.66
CA GLN A 78 -17.66 -10.13 -3.60
C GLN A 78 -16.55 -9.21 -4.14
N PRO A 79 -16.44 -7.98 -3.63
CA PRO A 79 -15.31 -7.10 -3.96
C PRO A 79 -14.01 -7.61 -3.34
N THR A 80 -12.87 -7.16 -3.87
CA THR A 80 -11.54 -7.51 -3.35
C THR A 80 -10.87 -6.31 -2.68
N ALA A 81 -10.21 -6.53 -1.55
CA ALA A 81 -9.33 -5.55 -0.90
C ALA A 81 -7.90 -6.09 -0.87
N ILE A 82 -6.98 -5.40 -1.51
CA ILE A 82 -5.54 -5.71 -1.49
C ILE A 82 -4.88 -4.80 -0.44
N ILE A 83 -4.38 -5.40 0.63
CA ILE A 83 -3.64 -4.70 1.68
C ILE A 83 -2.15 -4.79 1.34
N ALA A 84 -1.65 -3.76 0.68
CA ALA A 84 -0.28 -3.69 0.23
C ALA A 84 0.61 -3.10 1.35
N LYS A 85 1.41 -3.93 1.98
CA LYS A 85 2.44 -3.48 2.94
C LYS A 85 3.57 -2.86 2.15
N THR A 86 3.73 -1.55 2.28
CA THR A 86 4.73 -0.77 1.54
C THR A 86 5.74 -0.13 2.49
N ILE A 87 6.83 0.34 1.94
CA ILE A 87 7.81 1.18 2.63
C ILE A 87 7.71 2.58 2.05
N LYS A 88 7.32 3.57 2.89
CA LYS A 88 7.34 4.97 2.47
C LYS A 88 8.75 5.37 2.07
N GLY A 89 8.90 6.03 0.90
CA GLY A 89 10.21 6.44 0.39
C GLY A 89 11.10 5.31 -0.12
N LYS A 90 10.53 4.14 -0.45
CA LYS A 90 11.25 2.95 -0.92
C LYS A 90 12.27 3.27 -2.02
N GLY A 91 13.50 2.81 -1.81
CA GLY A 91 14.61 2.96 -2.74
C GLY A 91 15.50 4.18 -2.49
N VAL A 92 15.11 5.08 -1.59
CA VAL A 92 15.92 6.25 -1.20
C VAL A 92 16.30 6.14 0.26
N SER A 93 17.60 5.94 0.54
CA SER A 93 18.12 5.53 1.85
C SER A 93 17.71 6.43 3.02
N PHE A 94 17.67 7.75 2.81
CA PHE A 94 17.30 8.73 3.83
C PHE A 94 15.78 9.03 3.91
N MET A 95 14.96 8.43 3.03
CA MET A 95 13.51 8.61 3.01
C MET A 95 12.74 7.39 3.51
N GLU A 96 13.35 6.19 3.48
CA GLU A 96 12.66 4.95 3.87
C GLU A 96 12.17 5.01 5.32
N ASN A 97 10.86 4.77 5.51
CA ASN A 97 10.16 4.80 6.80
C ASN A 97 10.22 6.14 7.56
N GLU A 98 10.53 7.24 6.88
CA GLU A 98 10.63 8.56 7.47
C GLU A 98 9.37 9.40 7.22
N ALA A 99 8.53 9.58 8.26
CA ALA A 99 7.29 10.36 8.16
C ALA A 99 7.54 11.82 7.76
N GLY A 100 8.68 12.40 8.16
CA GLY A 100 9.06 13.78 7.87
C GLY A 100 9.18 14.15 6.39
N TRP A 101 9.18 13.17 5.49
CA TRP A 101 9.15 13.39 4.04
C TRP A 101 7.74 13.52 3.45
N HIS A 102 6.71 13.61 4.30
CA HIS A 102 5.37 13.90 3.82
C HIS A 102 5.26 15.38 3.43
N GLY A 103 5.18 15.66 2.13
CA GLY A 103 5.04 17.02 1.61
C GLY A 103 6.32 17.87 1.64
N LYS A 104 7.49 17.26 1.75
CA LYS A 104 8.79 17.91 1.72
C LYS A 104 9.55 17.52 0.45
N ALA A 105 10.17 18.51 -0.23
CA ALA A 105 11.05 18.26 -1.36
C ALA A 105 12.51 18.08 -0.87
N PRO A 106 13.33 17.23 -1.52
CA PRO A 106 14.76 17.16 -1.28
C PRO A 106 15.45 18.46 -1.76
N ASN A 107 16.55 18.82 -1.11
CA ASN A 107 17.49 19.81 -1.63
C ASN A 107 18.43 19.16 -2.68
N ASP A 108 19.32 19.96 -3.28
CA ASP A 108 20.20 19.50 -4.37
C ASP A 108 21.12 18.34 -3.94
N GLU A 109 21.71 18.42 -2.74
CA GLU A 109 22.56 17.35 -2.20
C GLU A 109 21.77 16.06 -1.97
N GLN A 110 20.56 16.17 -1.43
CA GLN A 110 19.65 15.05 -1.19
C GLN A 110 19.15 14.44 -2.51
N TYR A 111 18.90 15.30 -3.51
CA TYR A 111 18.55 14.85 -4.85
C TYR A 111 19.65 13.97 -5.46
N GLU A 112 20.90 14.40 -5.39
CA GLU A 112 22.03 13.64 -5.90
C GLU A 112 22.20 12.27 -5.21
N ILE A 113 21.95 12.21 -3.89
CA ILE A 113 21.98 10.96 -3.15
C ILE A 113 20.83 10.05 -3.60
N ALA A 114 19.62 10.58 -3.71
CA ALA A 114 18.44 9.83 -4.12
C ALA A 114 18.62 9.24 -5.53
N MET A 115 19.17 10.01 -6.47
CA MET A 115 19.43 9.55 -7.83
C MET A 115 20.42 8.37 -7.85
N LYS A 116 21.52 8.47 -7.07
CA LYS A 116 22.49 7.36 -6.95
C LYS A 116 21.89 6.10 -6.34
N ASP A 117 21.06 6.25 -5.31
CA ASP A 117 20.36 5.13 -4.70
C ASP A 117 19.45 4.41 -5.70
N LEU A 118 18.68 5.19 -6.49
CA LEU A 118 17.75 4.64 -7.50
C LEU A 118 18.49 4.01 -8.69
N GLU A 119 19.57 4.61 -9.16
CA GLU A 119 20.42 4.05 -10.22
C GLU A 119 20.97 2.68 -9.80
N LYS A 120 21.55 2.60 -8.60
CA LYS A 120 22.07 1.35 -8.04
C LYS A 120 20.98 0.27 -7.89
N ALA A 121 19.78 0.66 -7.45
CA ALA A 121 18.65 -0.26 -7.35
C ALA A 121 18.20 -0.75 -8.74
N GLY A 122 18.18 0.13 -9.74
CA GLY A 122 17.86 -0.18 -11.13
C GLY A 122 18.85 -1.18 -11.76
N GLU A 123 20.14 -0.95 -11.56
CA GLU A 123 21.20 -1.87 -12.04
C GLU A 123 21.03 -3.29 -11.45
N ALA A 124 20.72 -3.39 -10.16
CA ALA A 124 20.47 -4.67 -9.51
C ALA A 124 19.23 -5.41 -10.04
N LEU A 125 18.23 -4.69 -10.53
CA LEU A 125 17.04 -5.28 -11.17
C LEU A 125 17.33 -5.77 -12.59
N CYS A 126 18.17 -5.05 -13.35
CA CYS A 126 18.54 -5.43 -14.72
C CYS A 126 19.48 -6.64 -14.79
N GLN A 127 20.11 -7.04 -13.68
CA GLN A 127 21.00 -8.21 -13.60
C GLN A 127 20.27 -9.52 -13.27
N LYS A 128 18.97 -9.47 -13.00
CA LYS A 128 18.10 -10.64 -12.79
C LYS A 128 17.39 -11.05 -14.09
#